data_cf1cd23a517bd6ddda330395af6c9495
#
_entry.id   cf1cd23a517bd6ddda330395af6c9495
#
_cell.length_a   1.000
_cell.length_b   1.000
_cell.length_c   1.000
_cell.angle_alpha   90.00
_cell.angle_beta   90.00
_cell.angle_gamma   90.00
#
_symmetry.space_group_name_H-M   'P 1'
#
loop_
_entity.id
_entity.type
_entity.pdbx_description
1 polymer ?
#
loop_
_entity_poly.entity_id
_entity_poly.type
_entity_poly.pdbx_seq_one_letter_code
_entity_poly.pdbx_strand_id
1 'polypeptide(L)'
;MADNKSIATRDSYGAALLELADAGHDDIVVFDADLSASTRTSVFAKKYSERFFDCGIAECNMVGVAAGMSTFGYVPFVSSFAMFAAGRAFEQIRNSIGYPELNVKIAATHGGISVGEDGASHQCCEDFALMRTIPGMVVICPSDDLEARAAVRAAYAHKGPVYLRFSRLATPSLHDANNYTFEIGKGEVLCDGFDLAIISTGLMTSEALKAAVTLKRQDAISVRVINMPTIKPLDEEIVLRAARECHKIITVEEHSVIGGLGEAVCSLLSEKAPTPVRRIGVQDKFGHSGPAWEVLRDYGLTA
;
A
#
# COMPACT_ATOMS: atom_id res chain seq x y z
N MET A 1 6.52 -5.42 27.02
CA MET A 1 5.23 -5.39 26.29
C MET A 1 5.31 -4.15 25.41
N ALA A 2 5.42 -4.32 24.11
CA ALA A 2 5.41 -3.20 23.17
C ALA A 2 4.08 -2.44 23.36
N ASP A 3 4.17 -1.13 23.40
CA ASP A 3 3.01 -0.24 23.49
C ASP A 3 2.09 -0.57 22.30
N ASN A 4 0.92 -1.12 22.58
CA ASN A 4 0.00 -1.66 21.57
C ASN A 4 -0.78 -0.52 20.88
N LYS A 5 -0.03 0.49 20.39
CA LYS A 5 -0.60 1.67 19.75
C LYS A 5 -0.95 1.34 18.31
N SER A 6 -2.22 1.40 17.98
CA SER A 6 -2.67 1.29 16.59
C SER A 6 -2.63 2.67 15.93
N ILE A 7 -2.01 2.75 14.74
CA ILE A 7 -1.86 3.99 13.95
C ILE A 7 -2.32 3.70 12.51
N ALA A 8 -3.08 4.63 11.93
CA ALA A 8 -3.42 4.53 10.51
C ALA A 8 -2.20 4.87 9.65
N THR A 9 -1.92 4.09 8.62
CA THR A 9 -0.71 4.32 7.80
C THR A 9 -0.73 5.67 7.08
N ARG A 10 -1.93 6.27 6.85
CA ARG A 10 -2.03 7.66 6.37
C ARG A 10 -1.49 8.69 7.39
N ASP A 11 -1.66 8.45 8.69
CA ASP A 11 -1.11 9.33 9.73
C ASP A 11 0.42 9.23 9.75
N SER A 12 0.94 8.02 9.57
CA SER A 12 2.38 7.75 9.41
C SER A 12 2.97 8.44 8.20
N TYR A 13 2.24 8.47 7.07
CA TYR A 13 2.62 9.19 5.86
C TYR A 13 2.81 10.68 6.12
N GLY A 14 1.78 11.35 6.70
CA GLY A 14 1.89 12.78 7.01
C GLY A 14 3.05 13.11 7.96
N ALA A 15 3.29 12.24 8.95
CA ALA A 15 4.41 12.40 9.87
C ALA A 15 5.77 12.18 9.17
N ALA A 16 5.88 11.17 8.29
CA ALA A 16 7.11 10.88 7.56
C ALA A 16 7.49 12.00 6.58
N LEU A 17 6.53 12.65 5.94
CA LEU A 17 6.78 13.85 5.11
C LEU A 17 7.40 14.98 5.94
N LEU A 18 6.85 15.20 7.13
CA LEU A 18 7.37 16.22 8.04
C LEU A 18 8.79 15.87 8.52
N GLU A 19 9.03 14.62 8.88
CA GLU A 19 10.35 14.12 9.29
C GLU A 19 11.41 14.32 8.20
N LEU A 20 11.08 14.02 6.94
CA LEU A 20 11.99 14.22 5.81
C LEU A 20 12.31 15.72 5.62
N ALA A 21 11.31 16.59 5.66
CA ALA A 21 11.53 18.03 5.53
C ALA A 21 12.33 18.59 6.70
N ASP A 22 12.07 18.12 7.93
CA ASP A 22 12.82 18.51 9.14
C ASP A 22 14.28 18.04 9.10
N ALA A 23 14.57 16.96 8.37
CA ALA A 23 15.92 16.47 8.12
C ALA A 23 16.69 17.28 7.07
N GLY A 24 16.08 18.31 6.48
CA GLY A 24 16.71 19.21 5.51
C GLY A 24 16.55 18.79 4.04
N HIS A 25 15.58 17.95 3.74
CA HIS A 25 15.24 17.62 2.35
C HIS A 25 14.34 18.73 1.75
N ASP A 26 15.00 19.78 1.21
CA ASP A 26 14.31 20.98 0.71
C ASP A 26 13.76 20.84 -0.71
N ASP A 27 14.10 19.75 -1.39
CA ASP A 27 13.58 19.38 -2.70
C ASP A 27 12.19 18.74 -2.68
N ILE A 28 11.68 18.40 -1.50
CA ILE A 28 10.31 17.86 -1.34
C ILE A 28 9.28 18.97 -1.52
N VAL A 29 8.32 18.72 -2.41
CA VAL A 29 7.11 19.51 -2.60
C VAL A 29 5.89 18.60 -2.48
N VAL A 30 4.83 19.07 -1.82
CA VAL A 30 3.64 18.27 -1.53
C VAL A 30 2.42 18.89 -2.21
N PHE A 31 1.70 18.06 -2.95
CA PHE A 31 0.48 18.42 -3.63
C PHE A 31 -0.72 17.66 -3.05
N ASP A 32 -1.85 18.32 -2.97
CA ASP A 32 -3.11 17.71 -2.53
C ASP A 32 -4.27 18.17 -3.43
N ALA A 33 -5.33 17.39 -3.49
CA ALA A 33 -6.54 17.69 -4.25
C ALA A 33 -7.73 17.95 -3.32
N ASP A 34 -7.62 18.98 -2.47
CA ASP A 34 -8.65 19.43 -1.51
C ASP A 34 -9.04 18.38 -0.44
N LEU A 35 -8.09 17.49 -0.11
CA LEU A 35 -8.29 16.42 0.87
C LEU A 35 -7.21 16.40 1.98
N SER A 36 -6.46 17.49 2.14
CA SER A 36 -5.25 17.55 2.96
C SER A 36 -5.45 17.14 4.44
N ALA A 37 -6.62 17.39 5.00
CA ALA A 37 -6.97 16.93 6.35
C ALA A 37 -7.12 15.40 6.41
N SER A 38 -7.65 14.78 5.36
CA SER A 38 -7.89 13.33 5.27
C SER A 38 -6.64 12.56 4.86
N THR A 39 -5.86 13.07 3.91
CA THR A 39 -4.59 12.49 3.46
C THR A 39 -3.45 12.72 4.45
N ARG A 40 -3.62 13.64 5.41
CA ARG A 40 -2.65 14.10 6.41
C ARG A 40 -1.52 14.98 5.86
N THR A 41 -1.58 15.39 4.63
CA THR A 41 -0.64 16.37 4.06
C THR A 41 -0.72 17.74 4.74
N SER A 42 -1.86 18.07 5.39
CA SER A 42 -2.02 19.27 6.20
C SER A 42 -1.01 19.38 7.35
N VAL A 43 -0.41 18.27 7.79
CA VAL A 43 0.67 18.29 8.80
C VAL A 43 1.92 18.95 8.22
N PHE A 44 2.27 18.62 6.99
CA PHE A 44 3.36 19.25 6.23
C PHE A 44 3.02 20.72 5.91
N ALA A 45 1.83 20.98 5.38
CA ALA A 45 1.37 22.32 5.01
C ALA A 45 1.46 23.35 6.13
N LYS A 46 1.19 22.95 7.39
CA LYS A 46 1.26 23.84 8.57
C LYS A 46 2.66 24.37 8.83
N LYS A 47 3.71 23.63 8.51
CA LYS A 47 5.10 24.01 8.79
C LYS A 47 5.85 24.50 7.55
N TYR A 48 5.52 23.95 6.39
CA TYR A 48 6.20 24.20 5.12
C TYR A 48 5.19 24.64 4.04
N SER A 49 4.43 25.70 4.33
CA SER A 49 3.34 26.20 3.48
C SER A 49 3.82 26.64 2.09
N GLU A 50 5.06 27.10 1.96
CA GLU A 50 5.69 27.51 0.70
C GLU A 50 6.03 26.34 -0.24
N ARG A 51 6.00 25.13 0.28
CA ARG A 51 6.24 23.87 -0.46
C ARG A 51 5.01 22.97 -0.54
N PHE A 52 3.85 23.51 -0.14
CA PHE A 52 2.57 22.82 -0.19
C PHE A 52 1.63 23.51 -1.18
N PHE A 53 1.01 22.71 -2.06
CA PHE A 53 0.13 23.19 -3.11
C PHE A 53 -1.21 22.43 -3.08
N ASP A 54 -2.29 23.09 -2.73
CA ASP A 54 -3.63 22.56 -2.91
C ASP A 54 -4.12 22.92 -4.32
N CYS A 55 -4.40 21.91 -5.12
CA CYS A 55 -4.83 22.06 -6.50
C CYS A 55 -6.36 22.11 -6.66
N GLY A 56 -7.11 22.05 -5.54
CA GLY A 56 -8.54 21.83 -5.57
C GLY A 56 -8.90 20.43 -6.08
N ILE A 57 -10.17 20.17 -6.35
CA ILE A 57 -10.65 18.87 -6.85
C ILE A 57 -10.26 18.69 -8.34
N ALA A 58 -8.95 18.60 -8.61
CA ALA A 58 -8.38 18.60 -9.96
C ALA A 58 -7.16 17.67 -10.05
N GLU A 59 -7.34 16.38 -9.80
CA GLU A 59 -6.27 15.39 -9.69
C GLU A 59 -5.43 15.27 -10.97
N CYS A 60 -6.05 15.36 -12.14
CA CYS A 60 -5.32 15.36 -13.42
C CYS A 60 -4.37 16.56 -13.53
N ASN A 61 -4.83 17.76 -13.13
CA ASN A 61 -4.00 18.95 -13.10
C ASN A 61 -2.87 18.83 -12.07
N MET A 62 -3.20 18.36 -10.86
CA MET A 62 -2.22 18.11 -9.79
C MET A 62 -1.06 17.22 -10.28
N VAL A 63 -1.40 16.10 -10.92
CA VAL A 63 -0.39 15.17 -11.46
C VAL A 63 0.44 15.82 -12.56
N GLY A 64 -0.19 16.60 -13.46
CA GLY A 64 0.52 17.31 -14.52
C GLY A 64 1.50 18.38 -14.00
N VAL A 65 1.08 19.15 -12.99
CA VAL A 65 1.95 20.16 -12.34
C VAL A 65 3.11 19.46 -11.61
N ALA A 66 2.84 18.40 -10.86
CA ALA A 66 3.86 17.63 -10.18
C ALA A 66 4.89 17.01 -11.15
N ALA A 67 4.42 16.48 -12.29
CA ALA A 67 5.31 15.99 -13.35
C ALA A 67 6.25 17.10 -13.84
N GLY A 68 5.72 18.32 -14.10
CA GLY A 68 6.51 19.48 -14.46
C GLY A 68 7.53 19.86 -13.39
N MET A 69 7.13 19.93 -12.11
CA MET A 69 8.03 20.26 -10.99
C MET A 69 9.18 19.26 -10.85
N SER A 70 8.95 17.98 -11.11
CA SER A 70 10.01 16.97 -11.02
C SER A 70 11.11 17.17 -12.06
N THR A 71 10.82 17.79 -13.20
CA THR A 71 11.83 18.10 -14.24
C THR A 71 12.79 19.20 -13.81
N PHE A 72 12.45 19.97 -12.77
CA PHE A 72 13.29 21.00 -12.16
C PHE A 72 14.09 20.48 -10.94
N GLY A 73 14.08 19.17 -10.70
CA GLY A 73 14.85 18.54 -9.64
C GLY A 73 14.10 18.40 -8.30
N TYR A 74 12.85 18.82 -8.22
CA TYR A 74 12.02 18.56 -7.04
C TYR A 74 11.57 17.11 -6.97
N VAL A 75 11.20 16.68 -5.77
CA VAL A 75 10.60 15.37 -5.49
C VAL A 75 9.14 15.59 -5.04
N PRO A 76 8.19 15.65 -5.98
CA PRO A 76 6.79 15.85 -5.66
C PRO A 76 6.16 14.62 -5.01
N PHE A 77 5.42 14.83 -3.92
CA PHE A 77 4.46 13.90 -3.37
C PHE A 77 3.06 14.39 -3.71
N VAL A 78 2.30 13.64 -4.49
CA VAL A 78 0.92 13.97 -4.88
C VAL A 78 -0.05 13.12 -4.10
N SER A 79 -1.05 13.74 -3.46
CA SER A 79 -1.93 13.06 -2.51
C SER A 79 -3.40 13.31 -2.82
N SER A 80 -4.16 12.24 -2.82
CA SER A 80 -5.62 12.19 -2.87
C SER A 80 -6.09 10.84 -2.36
N PHE A 81 -7.39 10.55 -2.40
CA PHE A 81 -7.84 9.18 -2.19
C PHE A 81 -7.43 8.28 -3.36
N ALA A 82 -7.21 7.00 -3.07
CA ALA A 82 -6.72 6.04 -4.07
C ALA A 82 -7.61 6.00 -5.33
N MET A 83 -8.94 6.06 -5.16
CA MET A 83 -9.87 6.08 -6.29
C MET A 83 -9.66 7.30 -7.20
N PHE A 84 -9.34 8.45 -6.63
CA PHE A 84 -9.18 9.68 -7.41
C PHE A 84 -7.76 9.82 -7.97
N ALA A 85 -6.74 9.43 -7.20
CA ALA A 85 -5.36 9.40 -7.69
C ALA A 85 -5.20 8.35 -8.80
N ALA A 86 -5.47 7.07 -8.49
CA ALA A 86 -5.24 5.97 -9.43
C ALA A 86 -6.31 5.88 -10.53
N GLY A 87 -7.58 6.17 -10.22
CA GLY A 87 -8.66 6.06 -11.18
C GLY A 87 -8.78 7.29 -12.09
N ARG A 88 -9.04 8.47 -11.50
CA ARG A 88 -9.28 9.70 -12.28
C ARG A 88 -8.04 10.18 -13.03
N ALA A 89 -6.87 10.19 -12.38
CA ALA A 89 -5.64 10.71 -12.97
C ALA A 89 -4.76 9.60 -13.61
N PHE A 90 -5.29 8.41 -13.88
CA PHE A 90 -4.52 7.28 -14.39
C PHE A 90 -3.74 7.62 -15.66
N GLU A 91 -4.37 8.28 -16.63
CA GLU A 91 -3.73 8.64 -17.90
C GLU A 91 -2.54 9.58 -17.66
N GLN A 92 -2.70 10.61 -16.82
CA GLN A 92 -1.63 11.55 -16.49
C GLN A 92 -0.50 10.87 -15.73
N ILE A 93 -0.81 9.98 -14.79
CA ILE A 93 0.22 9.18 -14.10
C ILE A 93 0.98 8.32 -15.11
N ARG A 94 0.27 7.64 -16.01
CA ARG A 94 0.88 6.79 -17.02
C ARG A 94 1.76 7.57 -18.00
N ASN A 95 1.25 8.63 -18.59
CA ASN A 95 1.88 9.33 -19.71
C ASN A 95 2.80 10.47 -19.26
N SER A 96 2.44 11.20 -18.21
CA SER A 96 3.23 12.33 -17.75
C SER A 96 4.27 11.97 -16.68
N ILE A 97 4.10 10.83 -15.98
CA ILE A 97 5.04 10.39 -14.93
C ILE A 97 5.71 9.06 -15.32
N GLY A 98 4.93 8.02 -15.62
CA GLY A 98 5.45 6.68 -15.85
C GLY A 98 6.28 6.58 -17.13
N TYR A 99 5.75 7.09 -18.26
CA TYR A 99 6.43 6.99 -19.56
C TYR A 99 7.80 7.69 -19.59
N PRO A 100 7.94 8.93 -19.05
CA PRO A 100 9.24 9.61 -18.96
C PRO A 100 10.02 9.22 -17.68
N GLU A 101 9.56 8.28 -16.88
CA GLU A 101 10.19 7.80 -15.62
C GLU A 101 10.47 8.93 -14.60
N LEU A 102 9.57 9.90 -14.49
CA LEU A 102 9.76 11.05 -13.62
C LEU A 102 9.72 10.67 -12.13
N ASN A 103 10.51 11.41 -11.34
CA ASN A 103 10.67 11.18 -9.90
C ASN A 103 9.50 11.76 -9.09
N VAL A 104 8.29 11.24 -9.30
CA VAL A 104 7.07 11.66 -8.60
C VAL A 104 6.55 10.52 -7.72
N LYS A 105 6.11 10.84 -6.50
CA LYS A 105 5.54 9.90 -5.54
C LYS A 105 4.02 10.09 -5.46
N ILE A 106 3.27 9.10 -5.92
CA ILE A 106 1.82 9.09 -5.86
C ILE A 106 1.43 8.46 -4.52
N ALA A 107 1.13 9.30 -3.53
CA ALA A 107 0.84 8.90 -2.16
C ALA A 107 -0.68 8.88 -1.93
N ALA A 108 -1.30 7.78 -2.30
CA ALA A 108 -2.73 7.59 -2.26
C ALA A 108 -3.19 7.07 -0.88
N THR A 109 -4.22 7.67 -0.32
CA THR A 109 -4.83 7.19 0.93
C THR A 109 -6.21 6.58 0.67
N HIS A 110 -6.81 5.95 1.67
CA HIS A 110 -8.16 5.40 1.58
C HIS A 110 -8.32 4.35 0.46
N GLY A 111 -7.30 3.51 0.22
CA GLY A 111 -7.42 2.38 -0.69
C GLY A 111 -8.25 1.26 -0.08
N GLY A 112 -8.95 0.48 -0.93
CA GLY A 112 -9.76 -0.66 -0.54
C GLY A 112 -11.17 -0.31 -0.09
N ILE A 113 -11.86 -1.28 0.50
CA ILE A 113 -13.26 -1.14 0.95
C ILE A 113 -13.40 -0.57 2.37
N SER A 114 -12.32 -0.53 3.16
CA SER A 114 -12.29 0.03 4.51
C SER A 114 -12.41 1.57 4.57
N VAL A 115 -12.59 2.23 3.43
CA VAL A 115 -13.10 3.60 3.38
C VAL A 115 -14.42 3.70 4.14
N GLY A 116 -15.24 2.67 4.06
CA GLY A 116 -16.41 2.50 4.91
C GLY A 116 -17.61 3.33 4.45
N GLU A 117 -17.97 4.33 5.22
CA GLU A 117 -19.23 5.09 5.09
C GLU A 117 -19.38 5.80 3.72
N ASP A 118 -18.27 6.25 3.13
CA ASP A 118 -18.29 6.94 1.83
C ASP A 118 -18.73 6.03 0.67
N GLY A 119 -18.63 4.72 0.86
CA GLY A 119 -19.19 3.71 -0.04
C GLY A 119 -18.43 3.52 -1.36
N ALA A 120 -19.07 2.81 -2.28
CA ALA A 120 -18.47 2.29 -3.51
C ALA A 120 -17.81 3.35 -4.41
N SER A 121 -18.29 4.58 -4.42
CA SER A 121 -17.71 5.66 -5.24
C SER A 121 -16.32 6.13 -4.76
N HIS A 122 -15.97 5.86 -3.50
CA HIS A 122 -14.71 6.23 -2.86
C HIS A 122 -13.81 5.02 -2.58
N GLN A 123 -14.42 3.84 -2.47
CA GLN A 123 -13.70 2.58 -2.27
C GLN A 123 -12.93 2.21 -3.55
N CYS A 124 -11.61 2.07 -3.43
CA CYS A 124 -10.75 1.72 -4.57
C CYS A 124 -10.20 0.32 -4.38
N CYS A 125 -10.70 -0.61 -5.18
CA CYS A 125 -10.24 -2.00 -5.22
C CYS A 125 -9.47 -2.34 -6.50
N GLU A 126 -9.08 -1.34 -7.30
CA GLU A 126 -8.49 -1.46 -8.63
C GLU A 126 -7.10 -0.81 -8.74
N ASP A 127 -6.68 -0.07 -7.73
CA ASP A 127 -5.48 0.76 -7.77
C ASP A 127 -4.18 -0.04 -7.98
N PHE A 128 -4.03 -1.20 -7.32
CA PHE A 128 -2.87 -2.06 -7.57
C PHE A 128 -2.86 -2.55 -9.02
N ALA A 129 -3.99 -2.99 -9.55
CA ALA A 129 -4.10 -3.44 -10.92
C ALA A 129 -3.66 -2.35 -11.90
N LEU A 130 -4.18 -1.14 -11.74
CA LEU A 130 -3.86 0.02 -12.58
C LEU A 130 -2.37 0.37 -12.49
N MET A 131 -1.85 0.54 -11.29
CA MET A 131 -0.47 1.00 -11.10
C MET A 131 0.57 -0.07 -11.47
N ARG A 132 0.28 -1.36 -11.26
CA ARG A 132 1.16 -2.45 -11.65
C ARG A 132 1.37 -2.56 -13.17
N THR A 133 0.39 -2.14 -13.97
CA THR A 133 0.50 -2.18 -15.44
C THR A 133 1.45 -1.12 -16.01
N ILE A 134 1.77 -0.06 -15.25
CA ILE A 134 2.65 1.01 -15.73
C ILE A 134 4.12 0.52 -15.64
N PRO A 135 4.87 0.48 -16.76
CA PRO A 135 6.30 0.13 -16.73
C PRO A 135 7.10 1.04 -15.77
N GLY A 136 8.06 0.48 -15.05
CA GLY A 136 8.92 1.23 -14.12
C GLY A 136 8.24 1.68 -12.81
N MET A 137 6.90 1.65 -12.71
CA MET A 137 6.20 2.03 -11.48
C MET A 137 6.49 1.05 -10.36
N VAL A 138 6.96 1.56 -9.21
CA VAL A 138 7.01 0.81 -7.95
C VAL A 138 5.67 0.93 -7.24
N VAL A 139 5.15 -0.17 -6.67
CA VAL A 139 3.84 -0.20 -5.97
C VAL A 139 4.03 -0.74 -4.56
N ILE A 140 3.71 0.08 -3.56
CA ILE A 140 3.96 -0.20 -2.15
C ILE A 140 2.65 -0.05 -1.35
N CYS A 141 2.38 -0.99 -0.45
CA CYS A 141 1.26 -0.95 0.50
C CYS A 141 1.74 -1.41 1.90
N PRO A 142 2.17 -0.49 2.76
CA PRO A 142 2.70 -0.81 4.07
C PRO A 142 1.61 -1.28 5.04
N SER A 143 1.99 -2.14 5.99
CA SER A 143 1.08 -2.81 6.93
C SER A 143 0.91 -2.10 8.28
N ASP A 144 1.91 -1.33 8.72
CA ASP A 144 1.89 -0.60 10.00
C ASP A 144 2.62 0.75 9.96
N ASP A 145 2.70 1.45 11.10
CA ASP A 145 3.33 2.78 11.24
C ASP A 145 4.81 2.75 10.86
N LEU A 146 5.58 1.79 11.37
CA LEU A 146 7.02 1.74 11.14
C LEU A 146 7.33 1.47 9.67
N GLU A 147 6.63 0.52 9.09
CA GLU A 147 6.77 0.19 7.67
C GLU A 147 6.33 1.36 6.78
N ALA A 148 5.23 2.05 7.11
CA ALA A 148 4.75 3.19 6.34
C ALA A 148 5.78 4.35 6.33
N ARG A 149 6.36 4.69 7.47
CA ARG A 149 7.43 5.71 7.55
C ARG A 149 8.67 5.30 6.78
N ALA A 150 9.08 4.04 6.90
CA ALA A 150 10.23 3.51 6.18
C ALA A 150 9.98 3.47 4.67
N ALA A 151 8.76 3.10 4.24
CA ALA A 151 8.36 3.10 2.83
C ALA A 151 8.37 4.51 2.22
N VAL A 152 7.93 5.54 2.96
CA VAL A 152 8.00 6.94 2.51
C VAL A 152 9.44 7.39 2.32
N ARG A 153 10.34 7.07 3.27
CA ARG A 153 11.77 7.36 3.14
C ARG A 153 12.41 6.63 1.96
N ALA A 154 12.09 5.34 1.78
CA ALA A 154 12.58 4.56 0.65
C ALA A 154 12.05 5.08 -0.68
N ALA A 155 10.78 5.47 -0.74
CA ALA A 155 10.20 6.11 -1.92
C ALA A 155 10.90 7.43 -2.26
N TYR A 156 11.18 8.27 -1.27
CA TYR A 156 11.95 9.50 -1.48
C TYR A 156 13.33 9.22 -2.08
N ALA A 157 14.04 8.23 -1.54
CA ALA A 157 15.40 7.87 -2.00
C ALA A 157 15.40 7.20 -3.39
N HIS A 158 14.32 6.55 -3.77
CA HIS A 158 14.16 5.90 -5.07
C HIS A 158 13.99 6.95 -6.18
N LYS A 159 14.81 6.87 -7.24
CA LYS A 159 14.64 7.72 -8.42
C LYS A 159 13.73 7.06 -9.43
N GLY A 160 12.56 7.67 -9.66
CA GLY A 160 11.52 7.16 -10.53
C GLY A 160 10.14 7.20 -9.88
N PRO A 161 9.11 6.73 -10.59
CA PRO A 161 7.73 6.78 -10.12
C PRO A 161 7.46 5.74 -9.03
N VAL A 162 6.82 6.15 -7.95
CA VAL A 162 6.39 5.27 -6.87
C VAL A 162 4.93 5.54 -6.53
N TYR A 163 4.12 4.50 -6.48
CA TYR A 163 2.78 4.50 -5.92
C TYR A 163 2.81 3.94 -4.50
N LEU A 164 2.34 4.73 -3.54
CA LEU A 164 2.22 4.36 -2.13
C LEU A 164 0.75 4.34 -1.77
N ARG A 165 0.26 3.23 -1.21
CA ARG A 165 -1.11 3.10 -0.76
C ARG A 165 -1.20 3.04 0.75
N PHE A 166 -1.96 3.98 1.35
CA PHE A 166 -2.14 4.07 2.80
C PHE A 166 -3.59 3.81 3.20
N SER A 167 -3.77 3.12 4.33
CA SER A 167 -5.09 2.82 4.88
C SER A 167 -5.66 3.97 5.71
N ARG A 168 -7.00 4.04 5.76
CA ARG A 168 -7.75 4.90 6.67
C ARG A 168 -7.79 4.32 8.08
N LEU A 169 -7.96 3.00 8.20
CA LEU A 169 -8.04 2.31 9.47
C LEU A 169 -6.67 2.21 10.15
N ALA A 170 -6.69 2.32 11.46
CA ALA A 170 -5.51 2.10 12.28
C ALA A 170 -5.16 0.60 12.32
N THR A 171 -3.87 0.30 12.17
CA THR A 171 -3.30 -1.04 12.28
C THR A 171 -2.43 -1.15 13.53
N PRO A 172 -2.39 -2.31 14.19
CA PRO A 172 -1.45 -2.52 15.28
C PRO A 172 0.00 -2.50 14.76
N SER A 173 0.95 -2.19 15.63
CA SER A 173 2.38 -2.33 15.31
C SER A 173 2.70 -3.81 15.12
N LEU A 174 3.27 -4.15 13.97
CA LEU A 174 3.69 -5.51 13.60
C LEU A 174 5.20 -5.67 13.65
N HIS A 175 5.94 -4.56 13.51
CA HIS A 175 7.39 -4.53 13.45
C HIS A 175 8.00 -3.94 14.72
N ASP A 176 9.25 -4.33 15.01
CA ASP A 176 10.06 -3.76 16.09
C ASP A 176 10.98 -2.67 15.55
N ALA A 177 10.86 -1.45 16.11
CA ALA A 177 11.64 -0.29 15.67
C ALA A 177 13.17 -0.50 15.74
N ASN A 178 13.65 -1.41 16.60
CA ASN A 178 15.07 -1.67 16.75
C ASN A 178 15.66 -2.58 15.66
N ASN A 179 14.81 -3.35 14.97
CA ASN A 179 15.26 -4.42 14.07
C ASN A 179 14.64 -4.31 12.67
N TYR A 180 13.67 -3.40 12.46
CA TYR A 180 12.97 -3.30 11.18
C TYR A 180 13.78 -2.53 10.14
N THR A 181 13.91 -3.11 8.96
CA THR A 181 14.51 -2.48 7.78
C THR A 181 13.60 -2.70 6.58
N PHE A 182 13.23 -1.61 5.91
CA PHE A 182 12.42 -1.67 4.68
C PHE A 182 13.32 -1.62 3.45
N GLU A 183 13.09 -2.54 2.53
CA GLU A 183 13.73 -2.56 1.22
C GLU A 183 12.67 -2.77 0.13
N ILE A 184 12.69 -1.93 -0.92
CA ILE A 184 11.78 -2.08 -2.06
C ILE A 184 12.02 -3.43 -2.74
N GLY A 185 10.95 -4.21 -2.94
CA GLY A 185 11.03 -5.53 -3.56
C GLY A 185 11.33 -6.67 -2.58
N LYS A 186 11.31 -6.40 -1.27
CA LYS A 186 11.48 -7.44 -0.24
C LYS A 186 10.23 -7.62 0.60
N GLY A 187 9.91 -8.88 0.88
CA GLY A 187 8.90 -9.32 1.82
C GLY A 187 9.52 -9.84 3.11
N GLU A 188 8.73 -9.98 4.17
CA GLU A 188 9.17 -10.43 5.48
C GLU A 188 8.31 -11.58 6.01
N VAL A 189 8.93 -12.58 6.64
CA VAL A 189 8.23 -13.65 7.37
C VAL A 189 7.95 -13.16 8.78
N LEU A 190 6.69 -12.81 9.08
CA LEU A 190 6.27 -12.35 10.41
C LEU A 190 5.93 -13.52 11.37
N CYS A 191 5.50 -14.64 10.81
CA CYS A 191 5.23 -15.87 11.57
C CYS A 191 5.68 -17.04 10.72
N ASP A 192 6.51 -17.94 11.26
CA ASP A 192 6.95 -19.11 10.52
C ASP A 192 6.01 -20.30 10.71
N GLY A 193 5.90 -21.15 9.68
CA GLY A 193 5.05 -22.33 9.62
C GLY A 193 5.28 -23.13 8.34
N PHE A 194 4.67 -24.33 8.26
CA PHE A 194 4.99 -25.29 7.19
C PHE A 194 3.77 -25.96 6.52
N ASP A 195 2.56 -25.87 7.09
CA ASP A 195 1.38 -26.53 6.49
C ASP A 195 0.78 -25.71 5.33
N LEU A 196 0.86 -24.39 5.43
CA LEU A 196 0.49 -23.44 4.38
C LEU A 196 1.16 -22.09 4.61
N ALA A 197 1.26 -21.27 3.55
CA ALA A 197 1.68 -19.88 3.65
C ALA A 197 0.53 -18.91 3.34
N ILE A 198 0.42 -17.83 4.14
CA ILE A 198 -0.43 -16.67 3.84
C ILE A 198 0.49 -15.52 3.43
N ILE A 199 0.31 -15.01 2.22
CA ILE A 199 1.01 -13.82 1.70
C ILE A 199 0.02 -12.67 1.70
N SER A 200 0.29 -11.63 2.47
CA SER A 200 -0.62 -10.51 2.71
C SER A 200 0.05 -9.17 2.49
N THR A 201 -0.74 -8.12 2.31
CA THR A 201 -0.24 -6.74 2.17
C THR A 201 -1.13 -5.75 2.92
N GLY A 202 -0.54 -4.66 3.37
CA GLY A 202 -1.24 -3.57 4.04
C GLY A 202 -2.03 -4.02 5.28
N LEU A 203 -3.22 -3.46 5.44
CA LEU A 203 -4.14 -3.75 6.55
C LEU A 203 -4.37 -5.25 6.76
N MET A 204 -4.41 -6.03 5.69
CA MET A 204 -4.72 -7.46 5.75
C MET A 204 -3.62 -8.29 6.42
N THR A 205 -2.42 -7.75 6.60
CA THR A 205 -1.34 -8.47 7.28
C THR A 205 -1.67 -8.72 8.76
N SER A 206 -2.32 -7.77 9.42
CA SER A 206 -2.78 -7.96 10.80
C SER A 206 -3.86 -9.05 10.92
N GLU A 207 -4.78 -9.11 9.95
CA GLU A 207 -5.83 -10.13 9.90
C GLU A 207 -5.25 -11.51 9.58
N ALA A 208 -4.26 -11.60 8.69
CA ALA A 208 -3.54 -12.83 8.39
C ALA A 208 -2.85 -13.42 9.64
N LEU A 209 -2.22 -12.57 10.45
CA LEU A 209 -1.59 -13.00 11.72
C LEU A 209 -2.63 -13.52 12.72
N LYS A 210 -3.79 -12.84 12.86
CA LYS A 210 -4.88 -13.31 13.72
C LYS A 210 -5.43 -14.66 13.25
N ALA A 211 -5.63 -14.81 11.93
CA ALA A 211 -6.08 -16.08 11.33
C ALA A 211 -5.08 -17.20 11.59
N ALA A 212 -3.77 -16.96 11.46
CA ALA A 212 -2.73 -17.94 11.75
C ALA A 212 -2.77 -18.41 13.22
N VAL A 213 -2.96 -17.48 14.16
CA VAL A 213 -3.12 -17.82 15.60
C VAL A 213 -4.37 -18.69 15.82
N THR A 214 -5.48 -18.35 15.18
CA THR A 214 -6.74 -19.08 15.28
C THR A 214 -6.62 -20.50 14.74
N LEU A 215 -6.06 -20.67 13.53
CA LEU A 215 -5.83 -21.97 12.89
C LEU A 215 -4.91 -22.86 13.72
N LYS A 216 -3.85 -22.29 14.30
CA LYS A 216 -2.95 -23.04 15.18
C LYS A 216 -3.65 -23.56 16.44
N ARG A 217 -4.55 -22.74 17.03
CA ARG A 217 -5.24 -23.10 18.28
C ARG A 217 -6.39 -24.07 18.07
N GLN A 218 -7.16 -23.93 16.99
CA GLN A 218 -8.37 -24.70 16.73
C GLN A 218 -8.09 -25.99 15.96
N ASP A 219 -7.20 -25.92 14.96
CA ASP A 219 -7.01 -26.99 13.97
C ASP A 219 -5.56 -27.56 13.98
N ALA A 220 -4.68 -27.06 14.85
CA ALA A 220 -3.27 -27.39 14.91
C ALA A 220 -2.49 -27.16 13.59
N ILE A 221 -3.00 -26.25 12.73
CA ILE A 221 -2.39 -25.90 11.44
C ILE A 221 -1.26 -24.89 11.67
N SER A 222 -0.07 -25.20 11.19
CA SER A 222 1.12 -24.34 11.25
C SER A 222 1.20 -23.44 10.03
N VAL A 223 0.91 -22.14 10.20
CA VAL A 223 0.81 -21.17 9.11
C VAL A 223 2.04 -20.27 9.08
N ARG A 224 2.66 -20.15 7.90
CA ARG A 224 3.64 -19.10 7.63
C ARG A 224 2.91 -17.83 7.17
N VAL A 225 3.12 -16.71 7.85
CA VAL A 225 2.59 -15.41 7.42
C VAL A 225 3.71 -14.56 6.85
N ILE A 226 3.54 -14.14 5.60
CA ILE A 226 4.48 -13.29 4.87
C ILE A 226 3.81 -11.94 4.63
N ASN A 227 4.42 -10.88 5.14
CA ASN A 227 4.10 -9.51 4.76
C ASN A 227 4.78 -9.17 3.44
N MET A 228 4.02 -8.70 2.46
CA MET A 228 4.50 -8.30 1.15
C MET A 228 4.17 -6.81 0.91
N PRO A 229 4.95 -5.89 1.46
CA PRO A 229 4.67 -4.46 1.34
C PRO A 229 4.90 -3.93 -0.07
N THR A 230 5.75 -4.59 -0.87
CA THR A 230 5.99 -4.21 -2.26
C THR A 230 5.31 -5.19 -3.20
N ILE A 231 4.29 -4.71 -3.93
CA ILE A 231 3.53 -5.53 -4.88
C ILE A 231 4.22 -5.53 -6.24
N LYS A 232 4.97 -4.47 -6.54
CA LYS A 232 5.84 -4.35 -7.71
C LYS A 232 7.08 -3.50 -7.36
N PRO A 233 8.31 -4.04 -7.52
CA PRO A 233 8.60 -5.44 -7.84
C PRO A 233 8.17 -6.39 -6.72
N LEU A 234 7.74 -7.60 -7.09
CA LEU A 234 7.41 -8.65 -6.14
C LEU A 234 8.70 -9.31 -5.64
N ASP A 235 8.76 -9.69 -4.35
CA ASP A 235 9.83 -10.56 -3.85
C ASP A 235 9.59 -12.00 -4.32
N GLU A 236 10.13 -12.33 -5.48
CA GLU A 236 9.99 -13.65 -6.08
C GLU A 236 10.61 -14.75 -5.21
N GLU A 237 11.74 -14.46 -4.54
CA GLU A 237 12.48 -15.43 -3.76
C GLU A 237 11.68 -15.93 -2.57
N ILE A 238 11.06 -15.03 -1.79
CA ILE A 238 10.26 -15.40 -0.61
C ILE A 238 8.98 -16.16 -1.04
N VAL A 239 8.36 -15.79 -2.17
CA VAL A 239 7.19 -16.49 -2.72
C VAL A 239 7.57 -17.92 -3.17
N LEU A 240 8.65 -18.07 -3.92
CA LEU A 240 9.12 -19.37 -4.39
C LEU A 240 9.59 -20.26 -3.24
N ARG A 241 10.19 -19.68 -2.19
CA ARG A 241 10.54 -20.40 -0.96
C ARG A 241 9.29 -20.92 -0.25
N ALA A 242 8.28 -20.07 -0.07
CA ALA A 242 7.00 -20.45 0.52
C ALA A 242 6.31 -21.58 -0.27
N ALA A 243 6.34 -21.52 -1.60
CA ALA A 243 5.77 -22.56 -2.46
C ALA A 243 6.46 -23.92 -2.27
N ARG A 244 7.79 -23.93 -2.18
CA ARG A 244 8.57 -25.16 -1.97
C ARG A 244 8.40 -25.77 -0.58
N GLU A 245 8.26 -24.92 0.46
CA GLU A 245 8.26 -25.36 1.84
C GLU A 245 6.87 -25.63 2.41
N CYS A 246 5.86 -24.84 1.97
CA CYS A 246 4.49 -24.95 2.48
C CYS A 246 3.51 -25.62 1.51
N HIS A 247 3.83 -25.74 0.22
CA HIS A 247 3.07 -26.41 -0.84
C HIS A 247 1.64 -25.90 -1.10
N LYS A 248 1.15 -24.96 -0.31
CA LYS A 248 -0.17 -24.32 -0.43
C LYS A 248 -0.02 -22.85 -0.05
N ILE A 249 -0.62 -21.97 -0.85
CA ILE A 249 -0.56 -20.52 -0.62
C ILE A 249 -1.95 -19.91 -0.59
N ILE A 250 -2.15 -19.01 0.35
CA ILE A 250 -3.29 -18.10 0.41
C ILE A 250 -2.74 -16.69 0.22
N THR A 251 -3.32 -15.90 -0.68
CA THR A 251 -3.02 -14.46 -0.76
C THR A 251 -4.17 -13.67 -0.17
N VAL A 252 -3.85 -12.61 0.58
CA VAL A 252 -4.86 -11.77 1.25
C VAL A 252 -4.57 -10.30 0.97
N GLU A 253 -5.55 -9.63 0.38
CA GLU A 253 -5.46 -8.23 -0.01
C GLU A 253 -6.81 -7.51 0.10
N GLU A 254 -6.80 -6.28 0.53
CA GLU A 254 -7.97 -5.40 0.51
C GLU A 254 -8.07 -4.71 -0.87
N HIS A 255 -8.24 -5.52 -1.90
CA HIS A 255 -8.25 -5.15 -3.31
C HIS A 255 -9.07 -6.21 -4.07
N SER A 256 -9.46 -5.93 -5.30
CA SER A 256 -10.00 -6.95 -6.19
C SER A 256 -9.01 -8.11 -6.32
N VAL A 257 -9.52 -9.34 -6.37
CA VAL A 257 -8.69 -10.50 -6.70
C VAL A 257 -8.15 -10.46 -8.13
N ILE A 258 -8.65 -9.52 -8.96
CA ILE A 258 -8.22 -9.30 -10.33
C ILE A 258 -7.14 -8.21 -10.34
N GLY A 259 -5.97 -8.51 -10.83
CA GLY A 259 -4.86 -7.57 -11.04
C GLY A 259 -4.03 -7.20 -9.79
N GLY A 260 -4.40 -7.68 -8.59
CA GLY A 260 -3.72 -7.35 -7.34
C GLY A 260 -2.50 -8.24 -7.00
N LEU A 261 -2.22 -8.34 -5.70
CA LEU A 261 -1.16 -9.19 -5.14
C LEU A 261 -1.35 -10.66 -5.50
N GLY A 262 -2.59 -11.16 -5.38
CA GLY A 262 -2.90 -12.56 -5.64
C GLY A 262 -2.59 -12.95 -7.08
N GLU A 263 -2.87 -12.11 -8.07
CA GLU A 263 -2.48 -12.39 -9.46
C GLU A 263 -0.98 -12.28 -9.67
N ALA A 264 -0.28 -11.35 -9.03
CA ALA A 264 1.18 -11.29 -9.11
C ALA A 264 1.82 -12.60 -8.64
N VAL A 265 1.36 -13.11 -7.50
CA VAL A 265 1.82 -14.39 -6.94
C VAL A 265 1.45 -15.55 -7.86
N CYS A 266 0.20 -15.61 -8.35
CA CYS A 266 -0.25 -16.66 -9.27
C CYS A 266 0.57 -16.68 -10.57
N SER A 267 0.83 -15.53 -11.19
CA SER A 267 1.63 -15.43 -12.41
C SER A 267 3.04 -15.99 -12.19
N LEU A 268 3.72 -15.55 -11.11
CA LEU A 268 5.04 -16.05 -10.77
C LEU A 268 5.06 -17.56 -10.58
N LEU A 269 4.09 -18.08 -9.81
CA LEU A 269 4.05 -19.50 -9.48
C LEU A 269 3.68 -20.37 -10.66
N SER A 270 2.80 -19.90 -11.55
CA SER A 270 2.44 -20.66 -12.76
C SER A 270 3.63 -20.89 -13.70
N GLU A 271 4.58 -19.95 -13.72
CA GLU A 271 5.78 -20.01 -14.56
C GLU A 271 6.94 -20.78 -13.91
N LYS A 272 7.17 -20.57 -12.59
CA LYS A 272 8.41 -21.01 -11.93
C LYS A 272 8.23 -22.16 -10.93
N ALA A 273 7.05 -22.30 -10.30
CA ALA A 273 6.79 -23.31 -9.28
C ALA A 273 5.28 -23.54 -9.12
N PRO A 274 4.61 -24.28 -10.04
CA PRO A 274 3.17 -24.50 -10.00
C PRO A 274 2.70 -25.00 -8.62
N THR A 275 1.91 -24.18 -7.94
CA THR A 275 1.46 -24.39 -6.57
C THR A 275 0.00 -23.96 -6.43
N PRO A 276 -0.86 -24.70 -5.70
CA PRO A 276 -2.23 -24.27 -5.43
C PRO A 276 -2.26 -22.96 -4.66
N VAL A 277 -2.97 -21.95 -5.22
CA VAL A 277 -3.17 -20.64 -4.61
C VAL A 277 -4.65 -20.36 -4.42
N ARG A 278 -5.04 -19.98 -3.19
CA ARG A 278 -6.35 -19.39 -2.91
C ARG A 278 -6.21 -17.88 -2.74
N ARG A 279 -6.92 -17.09 -3.54
CA ARG A 279 -6.94 -15.63 -3.42
C ARG A 279 -8.10 -15.17 -2.56
N ILE A 280 -7.82 -14.42 -1.49
CA ILE A 280 -8.77 -13.73 -0.63
C ILE A 280 -8.64 -12.25 -0.88
N GLY A 281 -9.73 -11.63 -1.30
CA GLY A 281 -9.86 -10.23 -1.68
C GLY A 281 -11.29 -9.96 -2.12
N VAL A 282 -11.56 -8.79 -2.63
CA VAL A 282 -12.88 -8.43 -3.17
C VAL A 282 -13.15 -9.24 -4.45
N GLN A 283 -14.24 -10.03 -4.44
CA GLN A 283 -14.57 -11.02 -5.47
C GLN A 283 -15.45 -10.40 -6.57
N ASP A 284 -14.83 -9.64 -7.48
CA ASP A 284 -15.48 -9.06 -8.69
C ASP A 284 -16.86 -8.43 -8.40
N LYS A 285 -16.90 -7.54 -7.41
CA LYS A 285 -18.10 -6.79 -7.03
C LYS A 285 -17.72 -5.45 -6.41
N PHE A 286 -18.59 -4.46 -6.60
CA PHE A 286 -18.44 -3.17 -5.93
C PHE A 286 -18.65 -3.31 -4.42
N GLY A 287 -18.06 -2.36 -3.66
CA GLY A 287 -18.32 -2.24 -2.24
C GLY A 287 -19.68 -1.58 -1.95
N HIS A 288 -19.91 -1.28 -0.68
CA HIS A 288 -21.11 -0.56 -0.21
C HIS A 288 -20.77 0.31 1.01
N SER A 289 -21.65 1.25 1.33
CA SER A 289 -21.52 2.09 2.53
C SER A 289 -21.80 1.29 3.80
N GLY A 290 -21.03 1.54 4.85
CA GLY A 290 -21.19 0.93 6.15
C GLY A 290 -20.01 1.20 7.07
N PRO A 291 -20.10 0.83 8.37
CA PRO A 291 -18.93 0.88 9.24
C PRO A 291 -17.78 0.03 8.67
N ALA A 292 -16.59 0.58 8.59
CA ALA A 292 -15.48 -0.02 7.84
C ALA A 292 -15.19 -1.50 8.19
N TRP A 293 -15.21 -1.85 9.47
CA TRP A 293 -14.98 -3.25 9.89
C TRP A 293 -16.15 -4.18 9.56
N GLU A 294 -17.39 -3.67 9.48
CA GLU A 294 -18.54 -4.46 9.04
C GLU A 294 -18.44 -4.73 7.53
N VAL A 295 -18.09 -3.72 6.75
CA VAL A 295 -17.83 -3.88 5.32
C VAL A 295 -16.75 -4.93 5.09
N LEU A 296 -15.61 -4.85 5.78
CA LEU A 296 -14.56 -5.87 5.66
C LEU A 296 -15.07 -7.27 5.97
N ARG A 297 -15.90 -7.42 7.00
CA ARG A 297 -16.52 -8.72 7.37
C ARG A 297 -17.46 -9.25 6.29
N ASP A 298 -18.28 -8.38 5.70
CA ASP A 298 -19.23 -8.76 4.64
C ASP A 298 -18.53 -9.25 3.37
N TYR A 299 -17.29 -8.84 3.19
CA TYR A 299 -16.42 -9.28 2.08
C TYR A 299 -15.47 -10.43 2.47
N GLY A 300 -15.57 -10.95 3.69
CA GLY A 300 -14.71 -12.04 4.17
C GLY A 300 -13.25 -11.63 4.35
N LEU A 301 -13.00 -10.36 4.66
CA LEU A 301 -11.67 -9.77 4.87
C LEU A 301 -11.38 -9.56 6.37
N THR A 302 -11.85 -10.44 7.21
CA THR A 302 -11.53 -10.52 8.65
C THR A 302 -11.07 -11.93 9.01
N ALA A 303 -10.29 -12.04 10.10
CA ALA A 303 -9.75 -13.30 10.62
C ALA A 303 -10.82 -14.23 11.19
#